data_623c34fefd1ba35120e3fb93b9d24435
#
_entry.id   623c34fefd1ba35120e3fb93b9d24435
#
_cell.length_a   1.000
_cell.length_b   1.000
_cell.length_c   1.000
_cell.angle_alpha   90.00
_cell.angle_beta   90.00
_cell.angle_gamma   90.00
#
_symmetry.space_group_name_H-M   'P 1'
#
loop_
_entity.id
_entity.type
_entity.pdbx_description
1 polymer ?
#
loop_
_entity_poly.entity_id
_entity_poly.type
_entity_poly.pdbx_seq_one_letter_code
_entity_poly.pdbx_strand_id
1 'polypeptide(L)'
;SYHFIDGMIVCLGSDIENTNTDYPTETTIFQLAVTDKAAHDYWKNNAGEGKVWMDHLGTGYYVPVPARFEKNFPQYSRMQDTGKETKGDWVSLIIDHGKAPKAGSYEYAILPGTDRKTMTAFAKKPAYSVLQQDRNAHILESPSDRITSYVLFETPQSLLPGGLLQRTDTSCLVMVRKESADKVLLTVAQPDLA
;
A
#
# COMPACT_ATOMS: atom_id res chain seq x y z
N SER A 1 2.97 6.91 0.64
CA SER A 1 2.05 7.41 -0.41
C SER A 1 1.00 6.39 -0.80
N TYR A 2 -0.13 6.88 -1.29
CA TYR A 2 -1.23 6.07 -1.83
C TYR A 2 -1.58 6.59 -3.22
N HIS A 3 -1.49 5.72 -4.22
CA HIS A 3 -1.77 6.06 -5.61
C HIS A 3 -3.05 5.35 -6.04
N PHE A 4 -4.10 6.12 -6.32
CA PHE A 4 -5.40 5.61 -6.76
C PHE A 4 -5.43 5.59 -8.29
N ILE A 5 -5.40 4.40 -8.88
CA ILE A 5 -5.36 4.20 -10.33
C ILE A 5 -6.37 3.12 -10.69
N ASP A 6 -7.31 3.45 -11.56
CA ASP A 6 -8.34 2.58 -12.17
C ASP A 6 -8.58 1.21 -11.46
N GLY A 7 -9.33 1.24 -10.35
CA GLY A 7 -9.73 0.05 -9.60
C GLY A 7 -8.68 -0.55 -8.68
N MET A 8 -7.49 0.06 -8.56
CA MET A 8 -6.47 -0.36 -7.60
C MET A 8 -5.93 0.82 -6.78
N ILE A 9 -5.37 0.52 -5.62
CA ILE A 9 -4.63 1.46 -4.78
C ILE A 9 -3.23 0.88 -4.59
N VAL A 10 -2.20 1.58 -5.09
CA VAL A 10 -0.80 1.19 -4.84
C VAL A 10 -0.27 1.99 -3.66
N CYS A 11 0.28 1.29 -2.69
CA CYS A 11 0.79 1.84 -1.44
C CYS A 11 2.31 1.68 -1.40
N LEU A 12 3.02 2.79 -1.25
CA LEU A 12 4.47 2.82 -1.17
C LEU A 12 4.92 3.52 0.12
N GLY A 13 5.95 2.99 0.74
CA GLY A 13 6.64 3.63 1.86
C GLY A 13 8.14 3.49 1.71
N SER A 14 8.87 4.51 2.08
CA SER A 14 10.34 4.53 2.04
C SER A 14 10.92 5.21 3.27
N ASP A 15 12.20 5.04 3.46
CA ASP A 15 13.00 5.69 4.51
C ASP A 15 12.42 5.46 5.93
N ILE A 16 11.89 4.23 6.15
CA ILE A 16 11.34 3.85 7.46
C ILE A 16 12.50 3.62 8.41
N GLU A 17 12.59 4.45 9.45
CA GLU A 17 13.64 4.35 10.45
C GLU A 17 13.12 4.62 11.87
N ASN A 18 13.75 4.00 12.83
CA ASN A 18 13.67 4.37 14.24
C ASN A 18 14.88 3.83 15.02
N THR A 19 14.95 4.16 16.29
CA THR A 19 16.04 3.75 17.20
C THR A 19 15.61 2.71 18.22
N ASN A 20 14.35 2.24 18.19
CA ASN A 20 13.83 1.29 19.15
C ASN A 20 14.38 -0.12 18.86
N THR A 21 15.09 -0.68 19.82
CA THR A 21 15.67 -2.03 19.77
C THR A 21 14.81 -3.09 20.48
N ASP A 22 13.77 -2.69 21.20
CA ASP A 22 12.95 -3.60 21.99
C ASP A 22 11.81 -4.21 21.16
N TYR A 23 11.21 -3.39 20.26
CA TYR A 23 10.06 -3.78 19.47
C TYR A 23 10.34 -3.68 17.95
N PRO A 24 9.75 -4.55 17.14
CA PRO A 24 9.83 -4.42 15.68
C PRO A 24 9.06 -3.20 15.20
N THR A 25 9.47 -2.69 14.06
CA THR A 25 8.71 -1.69 13.28
C THR A 25 7.92 -2.43 12.21
N GLU A 26 6.64 -2.18 12.14
CA GLU A 26 5.73 -2.96 11.31
C GLU A 26 4.85 -2.05 10.46
N THR A 27 4.58 -2.47 9.21
CA THR A 27 3.53 -1.90 8.37
C THR A 27 2.35 -2.87 8.33
N THR A 28 1.22 -2.47 8.89
CA THR A 28 -0.01 -3.24 8.83
C THR A 28 -0.71 -2.97 7.50
N ILE A 29 -0.81 -4.00 6.65
CA ILE A 29 -1.51 -3.93 5.35
C ILE A 29 -3.02 -3.93 5.58
N PHE A 30 -3.50 -4.85 6.42
CA PHE A 30 -4.86 -4.84 6.95
C PHE A 30 -4.92 -5.42 8.36
N GLN A 31 -5.91 -4.98 9.10
CA GLN A 31 -6.37 -5.59 10.34
C GLN A 31 -7.90 -5.65 10.29
N LEU A 32 -8.46 -6.85 10.34
CA LEU A 32 -9.89 -7.08 10.16
C LEU A 32 -10.49 -7.81 11.36
N ALA A 33 -11.62 -7.32 11.84
CA ALA A 33 -12.42 -8.02 12.83
C ALA A 33 -13.11 -9.23 12.21
N VAL A 34 -13.13 -10.33 12.95
CA VAL A 34 -13.81 -11.57 12.56
C VAL A 34 -15.02 -11.74 13.45
N THR A 35 -16.18 -11.25 12.99
CA THR A 35 -17.36 -11.03 13.84
C THR A 35 -18.45 -12.09 13.67
N ASP A 36 -18.43 -12.84 12.57
CA ASP A 36 -19.46 -13.82 12.27
C ASP A 36 -18.88 -15.17 11.85
N LYS A 37 -19.78 -16.17 11.77
CA LYS A 37 -19.40 -17.54 11.43
C LYS A 37 -18.79 -17.65 10.02
N ALA A 38 -19.28 -16.89 9.05
CA ALA A 38 -18.80 -16.98 7.66
C ALA A 38 -17.36 -16.45 7.57
N ALA A 39 -17.05 -15.33 8.24
CA ALA A 39 -15.71 -14.81 8.35
C ALA A 39 -14.77 -15.79 9.09
N HIS A 40 -15.20 -16.42 10.18
CA HIS A 40 -14.42 -17.43 10.87
C HIS A 40 -14.14 -18.65 9.99
N ASP A 41 -15.14 -19.18 9.28
CA ASP A 41 -14.99 -20.31 8.38
C ASP A 41 -14.06 -19.96 7.21
N TYR A 42 -14.14 -18.73 6.68
CA TYR A 42 -13.22 -18.24 5.66
C TYR A 42 -11.76 -18.26 6.16
N TRP A 43 -11.49 -17.58 7.26
CA TRP A 43 -10.14 -17.45 7.79
C TRP A 43 -9.55 -18.73 8.38
N LYS A 44 -10.41 -19.72 8.72
CA LYS A 44 -9.97 -21.04 9.13
C LYS A 44 -9.30 -21.80 7.98
N ASN A 45 -9.79 -21.59 6.75
CA ASN A 45 -9.40 -22.37 5.58
C ASN A 45 -8.58 -21.57 4.54
N ASN A 46 -8.55 -20.24 4.65
CA ASN A 46 -7.92 -19.33 3.71
C ASN A 46 -6.96 -18.39 4.44
N ALA A 47 -5.74 -18.87 4.66
CA ALA A 47 -4.63 -17.95 4.82
C ALA A 47 -4.12 -17.66 3.41
N GLY A 48 -3.85 -16.44 3.03
CA GLY A 48 -3.19 -16.14 1.75
C GLY A 48 -1.82 -16.80 1.71
N GLU A 49 -1.24 -16.89 0.54
CA GLU A 49 0.06 -17.52 0.34
C GLU A 49 0.90 -16.70 -0.65
N GLY A 50 2.20 -16.59 -0.37
CA GLY A 50 3.14 -15.89 -1.23
C GLY A 50 2.80 -14.40 -1.38
N LYS A 51 2.62 -13.96 -2.63
CA LYS A 51 2.37 -12.54 -2.95
C LYS A 51 0.88 -12.18 -3.05
N VAL A 52 -0.03 -13.14 -2.92
CA VAL A 52 -1.46 -12.96 -3.15
C VAL A 52 -2.24 -13.26 -1.88
N TRP A 53 -2.93 -12.25 -1.38
CA TRP A 53 -3.80 -12.34 -0.21
C TRP A 53 -5.20 -11.89 -0.57
N MET A 54 -6.20 -12.49 0.06
CA MET A 54 -7.61 -12.12 -0.14
C MET A 54 -8.26 -12.03 1.24
N ASP A 55 -9.09 -11.03 1.44
CA ASP A 55 -9.94 -11.00 2.61
C ASP A 55 -11.33 -11.62 2.36
N HIS A 56 -12.11 -11.77 3.44
CA HIS A 56 -13.45 -12.33 3.38
C HIS A 56 -14.50 -11.35 2.81
N LEU A 57 -14.10 -10.11 2.54
CA LEU A 57 -14.95 -9.07 1.95
C LEU A 57 -14.75 -8.93 0.44
N GLY A 58 -13.87 -9.76 -0.15
CA GLY A 58 -13.58 -9.73 -1.57
C GLY A 58 -12.56 -8.68 -1.99
N THR A 59 -11.69 -8.25 -1.07
CA THR A 59 -10.55 -7.40 -1.39
C THR A 59 -9.31 -8.25 -1.58
N GLY A 60 -8.60 -8.01 -2.67
CA GLY A 60 -7.31 -8.63 -2.95
C GLY A 60 -6.15 -7.71 -2.57
N TYR A 61 -5.07 -8.33 -2.08
CA TYR A 61 -3.82 -7.64 -1.75
C TYR A 61 -2.67 -8.34 -2.48
N TYR A 62 -1.95 -7.56 -3.28
CA TYR A 62 -0.69 -7.98 -3.87
C TYR A 62 0.45 -7.44 -3.01
N VAL A 63 1.27 -8.32 -2.45
CA VAL A 63 2.36 -7.98 -1.54
C VAL A 63 3.63 -8.65 -2.07
N PRO A 64 4.46 -7.94 -2.86
CA PRO A 64 5.65 -8.53 -3.48
C PRO A 64 6.78 -8.87 -2.51
N VAL A 65 6.73 -8.33 -1.29
CA VAL A 65 7.70 -8.55 -0.21
C VAL A 65 7.19 -9.57 0.80
N PRO A 66 8.06 -10.16 1.64
CA PRO A 66 7.61 -11.05 2.72
C PRO A 66 6.62 -10.36 3.65
N ALA A 67 5.51 -11.03 3.93
CA ALA A 67 4.50 -10.57 4.87
C ALA A 67 4.11 -11.70 5.82
N ARG A 68 3.79 -11.34 7.06
CA ARG A 68 3.38 -12.24 8.14
C ARG A 68 1.88 -12.10 8.35
N PHE A 69 1.18 -13.24 8.33
CA PHE A 69 -0.24 -13.29 8.63
C PHE A 69 -0.48 -13.78 10.04
N GLU A 70 -1.30 -13.08 10.79
CA GLU A 70 -1.65 -13.40 12.17
C GLU A 70 -3.14 -13.64 12.33
N LYS A 71 -3.47 -14.63 13.16
CA LYS A 71 -4.81 -14.92 13.65
C LYS A 71 -4.81 -14.80 15.17
N ASN A 72 -5.51 -13.83 15.70
CA ASN A 72 -5.65 -13.60 17.12
C ASN A 72 -7.11 -13.88 17.54
N PHE A 73 -7.39 -15.11 17.95
CA PHE A 73 -8.72 -15.61 18.32
C PHE A 73 -8.74 -16.10 19.78
N PRO A 74 -8.99 -15.23 20.76
CA PRO A 74 -9.20 -13.77 20.66
C PRO A 74 -7.92 -12.94 20.83
N GLN A 75 -8.00 -11.69 20.35
CA GLN A 75 -7.09 -10.62 20.71
C GLN A 75 -7.65 -9.87 21.93
N TYR A 76 -6.79 -9.56 22.89
CA TYR A 76 -7.13 -8.75 24.06
C TYR A 76 -6.51 -7.36 23.93
N SER A 77 -7.25 -6.36 24.37
CA SER A 77 -6.78 -4.97 24.41
C SER A 77 -7.40 -4.26 25.59
N ARG A 78 -6.90 -3.06 25.90
CA ARG A 78 -7.49 -2.18 26.92
C ARG A 78 -7.85 -0.84 26.31
N MET A 79 -9.04 -0.34 26.61
CA MET A 79 -9.41 1.01 26.23
C MET A 79 -8.52 2.02 26.97
N GLN A 80 -7.97 2.97 26.20
CA GLN A 80 -7.00 3.92 26.73
C GLN A 80 -7.60 4.84 27.79
N ASP A 81 -8.85 5.26 27.65
CA ASP A 81 -9.56 6.20 28.50
C ASP A 81 -10.09 5.56 29.79
N THR A 82 -10.59 4.33 29.73
CA THR A 82 -11.27 3.66 30.84
C THR A 82 -10.47 2.53 31.47
N GLY A 83 -9.39 2.07 30.81
CA GLY A 83 -8.65 0.87 31.18
C GLY A 83 -9.45 -0.43 31.06
N LYS A 84 -10.70 -0.36 30.56
CA LYS A 84 -11.58 -1.53 30.41
C LYS A 84 -10.99 -2.51 29.39
N GLU A 85 -10.92 -3.78 29.79
CA GLU A 85 -10.50 -4.84 28.88
C GLU A 85 -11.56 -5.04 27.79
N THR A 86 -11.06 -5.16 26.55
CA THR A 86 -11.85 -5.53 25.37
C THR A 86 -11.23 -6.76 24.75
N LYS A 87 -12.06 -7.55 24.10
CA LYS A 87 -11.61 -8.72 23.34
C LYS A 87 -12.40 -8.85 22.06
N GLY A 88 -11.78 -9.42 21.05
CA GLY A 88 -12.40 -9.72 19.76
C GLY A 88 -11.49 -10.61 18.94
N ASP A 89 -12.05 -11.25 17.95
CA ASP A 89 -11.28 -12.07 17.02
C ASP A 89 -10.81 -11.22 15.84
N TRP A 90 -9.52 -11.25 15.57
CA TRP A 90 -8.88 -10.41 14.56
C TRP A 90 -7.92 -11.19 13.70
N VAL A 91 -7.76 -10.75 12.47
CA VAL A 91 -6.69 -11.17 11.56
C VAL A 91 -5.92 -9.96 11.07
N SER A 92 -4.63 -10.12 10.88
CA SER A 92 -3.75 -9.05 10.40
C SER A 92 -2.76 -9.57 9.38
N LEU A 93 -2.44 -8.73 8.39
CA LEU A 93 -1.33 -8.96 7.47
C LEU A 93 -0.31 -7.85 7.64
N ILE A 94 0.94 -8.20 7.88
CA ILE A 94 1.96 -7.30 8.38
C ILE A 94 3.26 -7.49 7.60
N ILE A 95 3.89 -6.38 7.22
CA ILE A 95 5.29 -6.35 6.75
C ILE A 95 6.15 -5.97 7.94
N ASP A 96 7.08 -6.83 8.31
CA ASP A 96 8.01 -6.61 9.42
C ASP A 96 9.31 -5.99 8.90
N HIS A 97 9.66 -4.80 9.39
CA HIS A 97 10.90 -4.09 9.06
C HIS A 97 12.03 -4.39 10.05
N GLY A 98 11.75 -5.24 11.06
CA GLY A 98 12.69 -5.55 12.12
C GLY A 98 12.81 -4.45 13.19
N LYS A 99 13.78 -4.63 14.08
CA LYS A 99 14.06 -3.68 15.15
C LYS A 99 15.04 -2.62 14.67
N ALA A 100 14.80 -1.37 15.03
CA ALA A 100 15.62 -0.21 14.68
C ALA A 100 16.00 -0.17 13.19
N PRO A 101 15.03 -0.27 12.25
CA PRO A 101 15.31 -0.21 10.82
C PRO A 101 15.97 1.12 10.44
N LYS A 102 16.80 1.14 9.40
CA LYS A 102 17.54 2.33 8.95
C LYS A 102 17.06 2.87 7.60
N ALA A 103 16.51 2.01 6.75
CA ALA A 103 16.03 2.37 5.42
C ALA A 103 14.96 1.36 4.97
N GLY A 104 13.99 1.09 5.83
CA GLY A 104 12.89 0.20 5.53
C GLY A 104 12.00 0.77 4.41
N SER A 105 11.41 -0.12 3.65
CA SER A 105 10.46 0.26 2.60
C SER A 105 9.37 -0.80 2.47
N TYR A 106 8.24 -0.41 1.89
CA TYR A 106 7.19 -1.35 1.53
C TYR A 106 6.53 -0.97 0.22
N GLU A 107 6.04 -1.98 -0.44
CA GLU A 107 5.17 -1.88 -1.61
C GLU A 107 4.05 -2.91 -1.46
N TYR A 108 2.82 -2.48 -1.69
CA TYR A 108 1.69 -3.38 -1.89
C TYR A 108 0.58 -2.70 -2.71
N ALA A 109 -0.28 -3.52 -3.33
CA ALA A 109 -1.45 -3.02 -4.03
C ALA A 109 -2.73 -3.66 -3.48
N ILE A 110 -3.79 -2.85 -3.39
CA ILE A 110 -5.13 -3.24 -2.96
C ILE A 110 -6.04 -3.23 -4.19
N LEU A 111 -6.76 -4.31 -4.41
CA LEU A 111 -7.74 -4.46 -5.49
C LEU A 111 -9.11 -4.79 -4.87
N PRO A 112 -9.98 -3.80 -4.65
CA PRO A 112 -11.33 -4.04 -4.14
C PRO A 112 -12.21 -4.80 -5.14
N GLY A 113 -13.13 -5.64 -4.66
CA GLY A 113 -14.11 -6.32 -5.51
C GLY A 113 -13.49 -7.28 -6.52
N THR A 114 -12.47 -8.02 -6.12
CA THR A 114 -11.72 -8.94 -6.99
C THR A 114 -11.85 -10.40 -6.52
N ASP A 115 -11.26 -11.31 -7.29
CA ASP A 115 -11.18 -12.73 -6.96
C ASP A 115 -9.73 -13.26 -7.01
N ARG A 116 -9.54 -14.45 -6.48
CA ARG A 116 -8.21 -15.10 -6.42
C ARG A 116 -7.62 -15.36 -7.81
N LYS A 117 -8.42 -15.65 -8.82
CA LYS A 117 -7.96 -15.87 -10.19
C LYS A 117 -7.38 -14.59 -10.78
N THR A 118 -8.11 -13.49 -10.63
CA THR A 118 -7.68 -12.14 -11.05
C THR A 118 -6.40 -11.73 -10.31
N MET A 119 -6.36 -11.92 -8.98
CA MET A 119 -5.18 -11.60 -8.18
C MET A 119 -3.96 -12.44 -8.55
N THR A 120 -4.15 -13.73 -8.87
CA THR A 120 -3.05 -14.59 -9.33
C THR A 120 -2.50 -14.15 -10.68
N ALA A 121 -3.37 -13.69 -11.59
CA ALA A 121 -2.94 -13.12 -12.86
C ALA A 121 -2.22 -11.79 -12.66
N PHE A 122 -2.76 -10.91 -11.81
CA PHE A 122 -2.15 -9.64 -11.45
C PHE A 122 -0.73 -9.81 -10.85
N ALA A 123 -0.55 -10.77 -9.94
CA ALA A 123 0.76 -11.03 -9.31
C ALA A 123 1.84 -11.50 -10.29
N LYS A 124 1.44 -12.13 -11.41
CA LYS A 124 2.38 -12.52 -12.49
C LYS A 124 2.79 -11.33 -13.35
N LYS A 125 1.89 -10.37 -13.54
CA LYS A 125 2.11 -9.18 -14.33
C LYS A 125 1.31 -8.03 -13.71
N PRO A 126 1.86 -7.34 -12.70
CA PRO A 126 1.20 -6.16 -12.11
C PRO A 126 0.91 -5.11 -13.19
N ALA A 127 -0.23 -4.43 -13.05
CA ALA A 127 -0.65 -3.39 -13.98
C ALA A 127 0.09 -2.06 -13.77
N TYR A 128 1.12 -2.04 -12.93
CA TYR A 128 1.94 -0.87 -12.64
C TYR A 128 3.42 -1.23 -12.51
N SER A 129 4.27 -0.21 -12.60
CA SER A 129 5.71 -0.27 -12.32
C SER A 129 6.10 0.90 -11.43
N VAL A 130 6.90 0.65 -10.41
CA VAL A 130 7.47 1.70 -9.56
C VAL A 130 8.73 2.24 -10.25
N LEU A 131 8.74 3.52 -10.58
CA LEU A 131 9.84 4.20 -11.26
C LEU A 131 10.83 4.84 -10.28
N GLN A 132 10.32 5.30 -9.12
CA GLN A 132 11.11 5.85 -8.03
C GLN A 132 10.39 5.60 -6.70
N GLN A 133 11.17 5.22 -5.68
CA GLN A 133 10.67 5.02 -4.33
C GLN A 133 11.80 5.31 -3.34
N ASP A 134 11.88 6.55 -2.92
CA ASP A 134 12.88 7.02 -1.96
C ASP A 134 12.32 8.18 -1.12
N ARG A 135 13.14 8.75 -0.24
CA ARG A 135 12.75 9.87 0.62
C ARG A 135 12.30 11.14 -0.12
N ASN A 136 12.67 11.30 -1.39
CA ASN A 136 12.38 12.50 -2.17
C ASN A 136 11.08 12.37 -2.96
N ALA A 137 10.79 11.17 -3.48
CA ALA A 137 9.61 10.95 -4.31
C ALA A 137 9.18 9.48 -4.35
N HIS A 138 7.86 9.29 -4.55
CA HIS A 138 7.29 8.04 -5.01
C HIS A 138 6.64 8.26 -6.37
N ILE A 139 7.13 7.56 -7.39
CA ILE A 139 6.65 7.70 -8.77
C ILE A 139 6.36 6.32 -9.32
N LEU A 140 5.18 6.15 -9.86
CA LEU A 140 4.78 4.92 -10.53
C LEU A 140 4.06 5.20 -11.85
N GLU A 141 4.10 4.22 -12.74
CA GLU A 141 3.33 4.24 -13.98
C GLU A 141 2.39 3.05 -14.08
N SER A 142 1.24 3.28 -14.70
CA SER A 142 0.33 2.25 -15.21
C SER A 142 0.24 2.39 -16.72
N PRO A 143 0.99 1.57 -17.49
CA PRO A 143 1.04 1.70 -18.95
C PRO A 143 -0.31 1.43 -19.62
N SER A 144 -1.11 0.49 -19.09
CA SER A 144 -2.46 0.17 -19.61
C SER A 144 -3.39 1.37 -19.52
N ASP A 145 -3.30 2.12 -18.43
CA ASP A 145 -4.14 3.29 -18.16
C ASP A 145 -3.52 4.57 -18.67
N ARG A 146 -2.29 4.47 -19.18
CA ARG A 146 -1.47 5.59 -19.65
C ARG A 146 -1.33 6.70 -18.61
N ILE A 147 -1.18 6.26 -17.35
CA ILE A 147 -1.05 7.13 -16.19
C ILE A 147 0.37 7.05 -15.65
N THR A 148 0.93 8.21 -15.29
CA THR A 148 2.08 8.33 -14.39
C THR A 148 1.66 9.16 -13.19
N SER A 149 1.88 8.62 -11.99
CA SER A 149 1.52 9.26 -10.72
C SER A 149 2.77 9.60 -9.93
N TYR A 150 2.84 10.85 -9.47
CA TYR A 150 3.96 11.43 -8.76
C TYR A 150 3.50 11.91 -7.38
N VAL A 151 4.20 11.48 -6.35
CA VAL A 151 4.13 12.05 -5.00
C VAL A 151 5.52 12.58 -4.70
N LEU A 152 5.69 13.87 -4.73
CA LEU A 152 6.96 14.58 -4.57
C LEU A 152 7.01 15.18 -3.15
N PHE A 153 7.88 14.62 -2.31
CA PHE A 153 8.09 15.09 -0.94
C PHE A 153 9.02 16.28 -0.88
N GLU A 154 9.95 16.33 -1.85
CA GLU A 154 10.94 17.38 -1.99
C GLU A 154 10.93 17.94 -3.41
N THR A 155 11.42 19.19 -3.57
CA THR A 155 11.63 19.76 -4.89
C THR A 155 12.67 18.95 -5.67
N PRO A 156 12.35 18.41 -6.86
CA PRO A 156 13.26 17.55 -7.60
C PRO A 156 14.56 18.26 -7.99
N GLN A 157 15.69 17.65 -7.69
CA GLN A 157 17.03 18.13 -8.07
C GLN A 157 17.45 17.65 -9.46
N SER A 158 16.77 16.64 -10.01
CA SER A 158 17.01 16.05 -11.33
C SER A 158 15.70 15.91 -12.11
N LEU A 159 15.79 15.51 -13.38
CA LEU A 159 14.61 15.20 -14.18
C LEU A 159 13.88 13.99 -13.60
N LEU A 160 12.56 14.13 -13.48
CA LEU A 160 11.69 13.07 -12.97
C LEU A 160 11.56 11.93 -14.01
N PRO A 161 11.53 10.67 -13.58
CA PRO A 161 11.21 9.55 -14.46
C PRO A 161 9.74 9.63 -14.93
N GLY A 162 9.41 8.88 -16.01
CA GLY A 162 8.06 8.84 -16.60
C GLY A 162 7.80 9.84 -17.70
N GLY A 163 8.72 10.75 -17.99
CA GLY A 163 8.87 11.49 -19.24
C GLY A 163 7.97 12.66 -19.54
N LEU A 164 6.73 12.74 -19.03
CA LEU A 164 5.81 13.85 -19.32
C LEU A 164 5.99 15.02 -18.34
N LEU A 165 6.07 14.73 -17.05
CA LEU A 165 6.45 15.72 -16.04
C LEU A 165 7.95 15.60 -15.79
N GLN A 166 8.69 16.66 -16.04
CA GLN A 166 10.14 16.65 -15.88
C GLN A 166 10.61 17.35 -14.62
N ARG A 167 9.91 18.41 -14.20
CA ARG A 167 10.27 19.25 -13.04
C ARG A 167 9.04 19.83 -12.38
N THR A 168 9.18 20.11 -11.10
CA THR A 168 8.28 20.98 -10.33
C THR A 168 9.17 21.94 -9.52
N ASP A 169 8.64 23.05 -9.11
CA ASP A 169 9.32 24.05 -8.26
C ASP A 169 8.95 23.92 -6.78
N THR A 170 8.09 22.94 -6.48
CA THR A 170 7.63 22.65 -5.11
C THR A 170 7.30 21.18 -4.95
N SER A 171 7.21 20.71 -3.71
CA SER A 171 6.62 19.43 -3.35
C SER A 171 5.12 19.44 -3.72
N CYS A 172 4.64 18.37 -4.33
CA CYS A 172 3.24 18.28 -4.78
C CYS A 172 2.84 16.84 -5.14
N LEU A 173 1.55 16.66 -5.37
CA LEU A 173 0.97 15.45 -5.94
C LEU A 173 0.59 15.74 -7.38
N VAL A 174 1.04 14.91 -8.32
CA VAL A 174 0.70 15.08 -9.73
C VAL A 174 0.29 13.74 -10.33
N MET A 175 -0.79 13.75 -11.08
CA MET A 175 -1.17 12.62 -11.93
C MET A 175 -1.26 13.11 -13.38
N VAL A 176 -0.53 12.43 -14.25
CA VAL A 176 -0.53 12.70 -15.69
C VAL A 176 -1.16 11.52 -16.41
N ARG A 177 -2.27 11.75 -17.10
CA ARG A 177 -2.92 10.76 -17.97
C ARG A 177 -2.77 11.20 -19.42
N LYS A 178 -2.17 10.33 -20.25
CA LYS A 178 -2.08 10.57 -21.69
C LYS A 178 -3.37 10.10 -22.39
N GLU A 179 -4.20 11.04 -22.82
CA GLU A 179 -5.47 10.72 -23.50
C GLU A 179 -5.28 10.42 -24.99
N SER A 180 -4.39 11.16 -25.68
CA SER A 180 -4.02 10.94 -27.08
C SER A 180 -2.55 11.30 -27.32
N ALA A 181 -2.13 11.34 -28.59
CA ALA A 181 -0.78 11.80 -28.96
C ALA A 181 -0.54 13.26 -28.55
N ASP A 182 -1.59 14.10 -28.63
CA ASP A 182 -1.51 15.56 -28.46
C ASP A 182 -2.24 16.05 -27.21
N LYS A 183 -2.80 15.14 -26.39
CA LYS A 183 -3.61 15.53 -25.24
C LYS A 183 -3.23 14.77 -23.99
N VAL A 184 -2.94 15.51 -22.94
CA VAL A 184 -2.72 14.99 -21.59
C VAL A 184 -3.71 15.63 -20.63
N LEU A 185 -4.19 14.85 -19.68
CA LEU A 185 -4.91 15.33 -18.50
C LEU A 185 -3.92 15.41 -17.36
N LEU A 186 -3.83 16.59 -16.75
CA LEU A 186 -2.98 16.87 -15.60
C LEU A 186 -3.86 17.15 -14.39
N THR A 187 -3.65 16.39 -13.32
CA THR A 187 -4.24 16.66 -12.01
C THR A 187 -3.11 17.02 -11.04
N VAL A 188 -3.24 18.14 -10.36
CA VAL A 188 -2.22 18.63 -9.42
C VAL A 188 -2.89 18.95 -8.10
N ALA A 189 -2.25 18.56 -7.00
CA ALA A 189 -2.64 18.93 -5.66
C ALA A 189 -1.40 19.25 -4.82
N GLN A 190 -1.53 20.26 -3.96
CA GLN A 190 -0.53 20.59 -2.94
C GLN A 190 -1.16 20.36 -1.57
N PRO A 191 -0.79 19.28 -0.87
CA PRO A 191 -1.44 18.94 0.40
C PRO A 191 -1.11 19.89 1.56
N ASP A 192 0.01 20.61 1.46
CA ASP A 192 0.51 21.51 2.51
C ASP A 192 0.10 22.96 2.29
N LEU A 193 -1.10 23.19 1.76
CA LEU A 193 -1.70 24.54 1.73
C LEU A 193 -2.01 24.99 3.16
N ALA A 194 -1.04 25.64 3.78
CA ALA A 194 -1.21 26.41 5.00
C ALA A 194 -1.67 27.83 4.66
#